data_d6cefb4556b5f47b215bba56ba931dbb
#
_entry.id   d6cefb4556b5f47b215bba56ba931dbb
#
_cell.length_a   1.000
_cell.length_b   1.000
_cell.length_c   1.000
_cell.angle_alpha   90.00
_cell.angle_beta   90.00
_cell.angle_gamma   90.00
#
_symmetry.space_group_name_H-M   'P 1'
#
loop_
_entity.id
_entity.type
_entity.pdbx_description
1 polymer ?
#
loop_
_entity_poly.entity_id
_entity_poly.type
_entity_poly.pdbx_seq_one_letter_code
_entity_poly.pdbx_strand_id
1 'polypeptide(L)'
;MFLLVLFALTAWQVAAGPLRGPDERAGRAVVGHGPSGPAEFLADLGNTQIALPVLGCAIVWALVRGARRAPLYAALAMGAVPLLVVPLKAWIARPGPLTEATGYFPSGHAATAMVAYGAAALLVAPYLRRPWSWMMPVAAVLLTTATGIGLVLRGYHWPLDVLGSWFLCGAVLLPLRAVRNSQPPK
;
A
#
# COMPACT_ATOMS: atom_id res chain seq x y z
N MET A 1 -2.24 14.23 9.53
CA MET A 1 -1.72 15.39 8.78
C MET A 1 -0.32 15.13 8.20
N PHE A 2 0.65 14.64 8.97
CA PHE A 2 2.03 14.39 8.50
C PHE A 2 2.12 13.52 7.22
N LEU A 3 1.42 12.37 7.15
CA LEU A 3 1.43 11.50 5.98
C LEU A 3 0.86 12.14 4.71
N LEU A 4 -0.17 12.99 4.85
CA LEU A 4 -0.72 13.74 3.71
C LEU A 4 0.25 14.82 3.21
N VAL A 5 1.01 15.44 4.10
CA VAL A 5 2.07 16.37 3.72
C VAL A 5 3.17 15.63 2.94
N LEU A 6 3.61 14.46 3.43
CA LEU A 6 4.59 13.62 2.71
C LEU A 6 4.07 13.18 1.34
N PHE A 7 2.79 12.80 1.26
CA PHE A 7 2.15 12.48 -0.02
C PHE A 7 2.16 13.67 -0.97
N ALA A 8 1.74 14.86 -0.50
CA ALA A 8 1.70 16.08 -1.32
C ALA A 8 3.10 16.48 -1.82
N LEU A 9 4.11 16.38 -0.93
CA LEU A 9 5.51 16.61 -1.31
C LEU A 9 5.99 15.59 -2.36
N THR A 10 5.64 14.31 -2.21
CA THR A 10 6.00 13.27 -3.18
C THR A 10 5.30 13.51 -4.52
N ALA A 11 4.01 13.86 -4.51
CA ALA A 11 3.25 14.19 -5.71
C ALA A 11 3.85 15.41 -6.45
N TRP A 12 4.23 16.45 -5.70
CA TRP A 12 4.92 17.61 -6.27
C TRP A 12 6.28 17.22 -6.89
N GLN A 13 7.09 16.41 -6.19
CA GLN A 13 8.38 15.93 -6.71
C GLN A 13 8.22 15.16 -8.03
N VAL A 14 7.19 14.33 -8.12
CA VAL A 14 6.89 13.55 -9.32
C VAL A 14 6.41 14.43 -10.47
N ALA A 15 5.56 15.44 -10.19
CA ALA A 15 4.98 16.31 -11.22
C ALA A 15 6.00 17.30 -11.79
N ALA A 16 6.76 18.00 -10.93
CA ALA A 16 7.62 19.11 -11.33
C ALA A 16 8.88 19.27 -10.45
N GLY A 17 9.12 18.39 -9.48
CA GLY A 17 10.19 18.57 -8.52
C GLY A 17 11.55 18.03 -9.00
N PRO A 18 12.66 18.45 -8.32
CA PRO A 18 14.02 18.07 -8.67
C PRO A 18 14.33 16.59 -8.45
N LEU A 19 13.55 15.86 -7.62
CA LEU A 19 13.77 14.42 -7.37
C LEU A 19 13.23 13.52 -8.47
N ARG A 20 12.43 14.02 -9.42
CA ARG A 20 11.91 13.22 -10.53
C ARG A 20 13.02 12.53 -11.32
N GLY A 21 14.04 13.28 -11.75
CA GLY A 21 15.16 12.73 -12.52
C GLY A 21 15.99 11.69 -11.74
N PRO A 22 16.42 11.96 -10.51
CA PRO A 22 17.03 10.97 -9.63
C PRO A 22 16.20 9.70 -9.41
N ASP A 23 14.90 9.83 -9.19
CA ASP A 23 13.95 8.72 -9.02
C ASP A 23 13.88 7.83 -10.26
N GLU A 24 13.74 8.43 -11.44
CA GLU A 24 13.73 7.70 -12.70
C GLU A 24 15.07 7.02 -13.00
N ARG A 25 16.21 7.65 -12.66
CA ARG A 25 17.53 7.01 -12.80
C ARG A 25 17.67 5.82 -11.86
N ALA A 26 17.25 5.97 -10.59
CA ALA A 26 17.28 4.88 -9.61
C ALA A 26 16.40 3.71 -10.05
N GLY A 27 15.18 4.00 -10.54
CA GLY A 27 14.29 2.98 -11.09
C GLY A 27 14.93 2.24 -12.26
N ARG A 28 15.41 2.97 -13.28
CA ARG A 28 16.10 2.37 -14.44
C ARG A 28 17.33 1.53 -14.07
N ALA A 29 18.06 1.95 -13.04
CA ALA A 29 19.27 1.23 -12.61
C ALA A 29 19.00 -0.14 -12.01
N VAL A 30 17.77 -0.41 -11.54
CA VAL A 30 17.42 -1.69 -10.89
C VAL A 30 16.46 -2.55 -11.71
N VAL A 31 15.81 -1.99 -12.73
CA VAL A 31 14.90 -2.73 -13.62
C VAL A 31 15.64 -3.87 -14.30
N GLY A 32 15.06 -5.08 -14.22
CA GLY A 32 15.62 -6.29 -14.82
C GLY A 32 16.80 -6.90 -14.06
N HIS A 33 17.23 -6.32 -12.93
CA HIS A 33 18.25 -6.95 -12.09
C HIS A 33 17.63 -8.05 -11.22
N GLY A 34 18.27 -9.21 -11.23
CA GLY A 34 17.82 -10.39 -10.51
C GLY A 34 16.84 -11.28 -11.27
N PRO A 35 16.45 -12.42 -10.69
CA PRO A 35 15.56 -13.38 -11.32
C PRO A 35 14.13 -12.82 -11.44
N SER A 36 13.55 -12.93 -12.65
CA SER A 36 12.24 -12.35 -12.97
C SER A 36 11.10 -12.99 -12.15
N GLY A 37 11.12 -14.30 -11.91
CA GLY A 37 10.08 -15.02 -11.19
C GLY A 37 9.89 -14.52 -9.75
N PRO A 38 10.92 -14.45 -8.89
CA PRO A 38 10.82 -13.87 -7.57
C PRO A 38 10.36 -12.41 -7.58
N ALA A 39 10.86 -11.58 -8.51
CA ALA A 39 10.44 -10.18 -8.59
C ALA A 39 8.96 -10.05 -8.97
N GLU A 40 8.47 -10.90 -9.88
CA GLU A 40 7.04 -10.97 -10.24
C GLU A 40 6.20 -11.41 -9.04
N PHE A 41 6.59 -12.50 -8.37
CA PHE A 41 5.91 -12.96 -7.16
C PHE A 41 5.78 -11.85 -6.10
N LEU A 42 6.84 -11.07 -5.89
CA LEU A 42 6.79 -9.94 -4.95
C LEU A 42 5.84 -8.84 -5.43
N ALA A 43 5.83 -8.51 -6.72
CA ALA A 43 4.91 -7.53 -7.28
C ALA A 43 3.45 -7.99 -7.14
N ASP A 44 3.19 -9.28 -7.37
CA ASP A 44 1.85 -9.89 -7.29
C ASP A 44 1.25 -9.90 -5.89
N LEU A 45 2.05 -9.79 -4.83
CA LEU A 45 1.53 -9.60 -3.47
C LEU A 45 0.59 -8.39 -3.36
N GLY A 46 0.77 -7.37 -4.21
CA GLY A 46 -0.12 -6.21 -4.30
C GLY A 46 -1.33 -6.40 -5.21
N ASN A 47 -1.42 -7.54 -5.90
CA ASN A 47 -2.56 -7.84 -6.76
C ASN A 47 -3.84 -8.02 -5.92
N THR A 48 -4.95 -7.51 -6.44
CA THR A 48 -6.26 -7.62 -5.78
C THR A 48 -6.66 -9.07 -5.52
N GLN A 49 -6.26 -10.00 -6.41
CA GLN A 49 -6.54 -11.43 -6.27
C GLN A 49 -5.84 -12.07 -5.06
N ILE A 50 -4.76 -11.48 -4.55
CA ILE A 50 -4.03 -11.95 -3.37
C ILE A 50 -4.39 -11.11 -2.16
N ALA A 51 -4.32 -9.79 -2.27
CA ALA A 51 -4.47 -8.87 -1.15
C ALA A 51 -5.91 -8.82 -0.60
N LEU A 52 -6.94 -8.86 -1.47
CA LEU A 52 -8.33 -8.80 -1.02
C LEU A 52 -8.78 -10.05 -0.23
N PRO A 53 -8.45 -11.29 -0.61
CA PRO A 53 -8.71 -12.44 0.24
C PRO A 53 -8.09 -12.35 1.63
N VAL A 54 -6.84 -11.86 1.75
CA VAL A 54 -6.18 -11.67 3.05
C VAL A 54 -6.96 -10.66 3.90
N LEU A 55 -7.35 -9.53 3.33
CA LEU A 55 -8.18 -8.55 4.04
C LEU A 55 -9.55 -9.12 4.39
N GLY A 56 -10.19 -9.84 3.47
CA GLY A 56 -11.48 -10.50 3.67
C GLY A 56 -11.46 -11.47 4.86
N CYS A 57 -10.45 -12.31 4.94
CA CYS A 57 -10.24 -13.23 6.07
C CYS A 57 -10.06 -12.46 7.40
N ALA A 58 -9.29 -11.36 7.39
CA ALA A 58 -9.10 -10.55 8.58
C ALA A 58 -10.40 -9.84 9.02
N ILE A 59 -11.21 -9.37 8.07
CA ILE A 59 -12.53 -8.79 8.33
C ILE A 59 -13.46 -9.83 8.97
N VAL A 60 -13.57 -11.01 8.37
CA VAL A 60 -14.40 -12.10 8.89
C VAL A 60 -13.94 -12.51 10.29
N TRP A 61 -12.62 -12.68 10.48
CA TRP A 61 -12.05 -12.95 11.80
C TRP A 61 -12.48 -11.93 12.86
N ALA A 62 -12.36 -10.64 12.55
CA ALA A 62 -12.71 -9.58 13.48
C ALA A 62 -14.23 -9.54 13.75
N LEU A 63 -15.08 -9.80 12.75
CA LEU A 63 -16.53 -9.89 12.90
C LEU A 63 -16.93 -11.05 13.82
N VAL A 64 -16.35 -12.23 13.65
CA VAL A 64 -16.56 -13.41 14.51
C VAL A 64 -16.16 -13.12 15.96
N ARG A 65 -15.15 -12.26 16.15
CA ARG A 65 -14.72 -11.79 17.50
C ARG A 65 -15.61 -10.66 18.05
N GLY A 66 -16.70 -10.31 17.39
CA GLY A 66 -17.66 -9.30 17.84
C GLY A 66 -17.32 -7.85 17.50
N ALA A 67 -16.20 -7.59 16.79
CA ALA A 67 -15.89 -6.26 16.30
C ALA A 67 -16.83 -5.93 15.13
N ARG A 68 -17.40 -4.71 15.11
CA ARG A 68 -18.27 -4.26 14.01
C ARG A 68 -17.74 -3.00 13.32
N ARG A 69 -17.25 -2.03 14.09
CA ARG A 69 -16.76 -0.77 13.53
C ARG A 69 -15.43 -0.92 12.82
N ALA A 70 -14.44 -1.60 13.41
CA ALA A 70 -13.14 -1.76 12.80
C ALA A 70 -13.19 -2.48 11.43
N PRO A 71 -13.93 -3.61 11.24
CA PRO A 71 -14.15 -4.21 9.93
C PRO A 71 -14.78 -3.27 8.90
N LEU A 72 -15.77 -2.46 9.31
CA LEU A 72 -16.38 -1.46 8.43
C LEU A 72 -15.35 -0.43 7.95
N TYR A 73 -14.54 0.13 8.87
CA TYR A 73 -13.50 1.09 8.49
C TYR A 73 -12.42 0.46 7.61
N ALA A 74 -12.10 -0.82 7.80
CA ALA A 74 -11.18 -1.55 6.92
C ALA A 74 -11.75 -1.70 5.50
N ALA A 75 -13.02 -2.05 5.38
CA ALA A 75 -13.70 -2.14 4.08
C ALA A 75 -13.79 -0.77 3.39
N LEU A 76 -14.14 0.30 4.14
CA LEU A 76 -14.16 1.66 3.62
C LEU A 76 -12.79 2.14 3.18
N ALA A 77 -11.73 1.83 3.94
CA ALA A 77 -10.35 2.15 3.58
C ALA A 77 -9.94 1.47 2.26
N MET A 78 -10.33 0.21 2.05
CA MET A 78 -10.06 -0.50 0.80
C MET A 78 -10.88 0.08 -0.36
N GLY A 79 -12.15 0.39 -0.15
CA GLY A 79 -12.99 1.06 -1.15
C GLY A 79 -12.49 2.45 -1.55
N ALA A 80 -11.81 3.15 -0.63
CA ALA A 80 -11.21 4.45 -0.91
C ALA A 80 -9.99 4.35 -1.86
N VAL A 81 -9.31 3.20 -1.95
CA VAL A 81 -8.13 3.03 -2.81
C VAL A 81 -8.42 3.39 -4.27
N PRO A 82 -9.35 2.77 -4.98
CA PRO A 82 -9.65 3.15 -6.37
C PRO A 82 -10.19 4.57 -6.48
N LEU A 83 -11.00 5.03 -5.52
CA LEU A 83 -11.58 6.38 -5.53
C LEU A 83 -10.52 7.49 -5.43
N LEU A 84 -9.39 7.23 -4.78
CA LEU A 84 -8.29 8.16 -4.65
C LEU A 84 -7.24 7.95 -5.76
N VAL A 85 -6.86 6.70 -6.02
CA VAL A 85 -5.76 6.39 -6.95
C VAL A 85 -6.14 6.69 -8.40
N VAL A 86 -7.35 6.35 -8.85
CA VAL A 86 -7.74 6.53 -10.26
C VAL A 86 -7.73 8.00 -10.69
N PRO A 87 -8.37 8.94 -9.96
CA PRO A 87 -8.32 10.35 -10.35
C PRO A 87 -6.92 10.95 -10.24
N LEU A 88 -6.11 10.54 -9.24
CA LEU A 88 -4.73 11.00 -9.10
C LEU A 88 -3.86 10.54 -10.28
N LYS A 89 -4.04 9.31 -10.75
CA LYS A 89 -3.36 8.79 -11.95
C LYS A 89 -3.69 9.61 -13.18
N ALA A 90 -4.95 9.93 -13.38
CA ALA A 90 -5.39 10.75 -14.50
C ALA A 90 -4.87 12.20 -14.44
N TRP A 91 -4.86 12.77 -13.23
CA TRP A 91 -4.42 14.15 -13.01
C TRP A 91 -2.90 14.33 -13.15
N ILE A 92 -2.10 13.47 -12.54
CA ILE A 92 -0.64 13.59 -12.54
C ILE A 92 -0.04 13.05 -13.85
N ALA A 93 -0.71 12.07 -14.47
CA ALA A 93 -0.39 11.52 -15.80
C ALA A 93 1.11 11.17 -15.96
N ARG A 94 1.76 10.66 -14.89
CA ARG A 94 3.18 10.29 -14.95
C ARG A 94 3.40 9.13 -15.92
N PRO A 95 4.40 9.18 -16.83
CA PRO A 95 4.75 8.06 -17.70
C PRO A 95 5.40 6.91 -16.91
N GLY A 96 5.28 5.69 -17.42
CA GLY A 96 5.84 4.49 -16.81
C GLY A 96 7.34 4.30 -17.08
N PRO A 97 7.99 3.35 -16.33
CA PRO A 97 9.42 3.06 -16.52
C PRO A 97 9.77 2.47 -17.89
N LEU A 98 8.90 1.65 -18.45
CA LEU A 98 9.13 0.89 -19.68
C LEU A 98 8.17 1.25 -20.82
N THR A 99 7.39 2.32 -20.67
CA THR A 99 6.36 2.70 -21.62
C THR A 99 6.07 4.20 -21.57
N GLU A 100 5.62 4.75 -22.68
CA GLU A 100 5.11 6.13 -22.76
C GLU A 100 3.66 6.27 -22.24
N ALA A 101 3.00 5.15 -21.90
CA ALA A 101 1.69 5.21 -21.29
C ALA A 101 1.74 5.95 -19.96
N THR A 102 0.71 6.76 -19.68
CA THR A 102 0.66 7.63 -18.49
C THR A 102 -0.24 7.06 -17.40
N GLY A 103 -0.19 7.67 -16.21
CA GLY A 103 -1.01 7.23 -15.07
C GLY A 103 -0.31 6.24 -14.15
N TYR A 104 1.00 6.38 -13.98
CA TYR A 104 1.77 5.49 -13.10
C TYR A 104 1.82 5.96 -11.65
N PHE A 105 1.67 7.25 -11.37
CA PHE A 105 1.61 7.76 -10.00
C PHE A 105 0.16 8.02 -9.55
N PRO A 106 -0.23 7.63 -8.33
CA PRO A 106 0.45 6.68 -7.43
C PRO A 106 0.23 5.22 -7.84
N SER A 107 1.03 4.28 -7.31
CA SER A 107 0.93 2.84 -7.60
C SER A 107 -0.33 2.21 -7.02
N GLY A 108 -1.16 1.60 -7.86
CA GLY A 108 -2.36 0.88 -7.42
C GLY A 108 -2.04 -0.39 -6.61
N HIS A 109 -1.07 -1.20 -7.05
CA HIS A 109 -0.63 -2.40 -6.32
C HIS A 109 -0.03 -2.08 -4.95
N ALA A 110 0.84 -1.06 -4.87
CA ALA A 110 1.41 -0.63 -3.60
C ALA A 110 0.33 -0.07 -2.65
N ALA A 111 -0.67 0.66 -3.18
CA ALA A 111 -1.82 1.15 -2.42
C ALA A 111 -2.68 0.00 -1.87
N THR A 112 -3.01 -0.97 -2.73
CA THR A 112 -3.79 -2.16 -2.34
C THR A 112 -3.06 -2.97 -1.27
N ALA A 113 -1.76 -3.25 -1.45
CA ALA A 113 -0.95 -3.96 -0.46
C ALA A 113 -0.91 -3.23 0.87
N MET A 114 -0.66 -1.91 0.88
CA MET A 114 -0.60 -1.10 2.09
C MET A 114 -1.91 -1.15 2.88
N VAL A 115 -3.05 -1.00 2.20
CA VAL A 115 -4.35 -1.02 2.88
C VAL A 115 -4.72 -2.43 3.30
N ALA A 116 -4.56 -3.44 2.44
CA ALA A 116 -4.96 -4.81 2.76
C ALA A 116 -4.16 -5.38 3.94
N TYR A 117 -2.83 -5.37 3.84
CA TYR A 117 -1.98 -5.94 4.89
C TYR A 117 -1.97 -5.08 6.16
N GLY A 118 -1.97 -3.75 6.02
CA GLY A 118 -2.04 -2.83 7.14
C GLY A 118 -3.36 -2.97 7.91
N ALA A 119 -4.50 -3.02 7.22
CA ALA A 119 -5.80 -3.23 7.85
C ALA A 119 -5.91 -4.64 8.45
N ALA A 120 -5.44 -5.69 7.76
CA ALA A 120 -5.43 -7.05 8.30
C ALA A 120 -4.64 -7.12 9.61
N ALA A 121 -3.46 -6.52 9.67
CA ALA A 121 -2.66 -6.44 10.89
C ALA A 121 -3.39 -5.70 12.01
N LEU A 122 -4.02 -4.55 11.71
CA LEU A 122 -4.79 -3.79 12.68
C LEU A 122 -6.01 -4.54 13.20
N LEU A 123 -6.66 -5.36 12.38
CA LEU A 123 -7.84 -6.14 12.76
C LEU A 123 -7.48 -7.37 13.60
N VAL A 124 -6.38 -8.07 13.28
CA VAL A 124 -6.04 -9.37 13.88
C VAL A 124 -5.16 -9.23 15.13
N ALA A 125 -4.18 -8.33 15.13
CA ALA A 125 -3.21 -8.19 16.22
C ALA A 125 -3.81 -8.05 17.63
N PRO A 126 -4.94 -7.33 17.85
CA PRO A 126 -5.52 -7.18 19.19
C PRO A 126 -5.97 -8.48 19.84
N TYR A 127 -6.27 -9.51 19.04
CA TYR A 127 -6.78 -10.81 19.52
C TYR A 127 -5.68 -11.86 19.72
N LEU A 128 -4.44 -11.49 19.46
CA LEU A 128 -3.29 -12.40 19.57
C LEU A 128 -2.50 -12.14 20.85
N ARG A 129 -1.93 -13.21 21.42
CA ARG A 129 -0.95 -13.11 22.52
C ARG A 129 0.38 -12.56 21.98
N ARG A 130 1.16 -11.90 22.84
CA ARG A 130 2.59 -11.67 22.57
C ARG A 130 3.34 -13.00 22.46
N PRO A 131 4.28 -13.20 21.52
CA PRO A 131 4.80 -12.21 20.55
C PRO A 131 3.98 -12.07 19.25
N TRP A 132 2.94 -12.90 19.00
CA TRP A 132 2.20 -12.96 17.75
C TRP A 132 1.55 -11.63 17.37
N SER A 133 1.09 -10.85 18.33
CA SER A 133 0.52 -9.51 18.09
C SER A 133 1.53 -8.54 17.47
N TRP A 134 2.81 -8.69 17.76
CA TRP A 134 3.90 -7.90 17.18
C TRP A 134 4.28 -8.35 15.78
N MET A 135 4.10 -9.64 15.49
CA MET A 135 4.40 -10.17 14.16
C MET A 135 3.45 -9.64 13.09
N MET A 136 2.22 -9.30 13.43
CA MET A 136 1.24 -8.79 12.46
C MET A 136 1.67 -7.49 11.78
N PRO A 137 1.99 -6.40 12.50
CA PRO A 137 2.48 -5.19 11.86
C PRO A 137 3.84 -5.39 11.16
N VAL A 138 4.73 -6.23 11.69
CA VAL A 138 5.99 -6.58 11.02
C VAL A 138 5.71 -7.27 9.68
N ALA A 139 4.83 -8.28 9.66
CA ALA A 139 4.45 -8.96 8.44
C ALA A 139 3.81 -8.00 7.42
N ALA A 140 2.92 -7.09 7.86
CA ALA A 140 2.33 -6.08 7.00
C ALA A 140 3.39 -5.16 6.36
N VAL A 141 4.37 -4.70 7.14
CA VAL A 141 5.47 -3.88 6.63
C VAL A 141 6.32 -4.67 5.63
N LEU A 142 6.69 -5.92 5.95
CA LEU A 142 7.49 -6.77 5.07
C LEU A 142 6.78 -7.04 3.74
N LEU A 143 5.49 -7.43 3.78
CA LEU A 143 4.69 -7.71 2.57
C LEU A 143 4.52 -6.45 1.71
N THR A 144 4.23 -5.31 2.32
CA THR A 144 4.08 -4.05 1.60
C THR A 144 5.40 -3.59 0.98
N THR A 145 6.51 -3.72 1.71
CA THR A 145 7.86 -3.39 1.19
C THR A 145 8.27 -4.34 0.08
N ALA A 146 8.04 -5.65 0.27
CA ALA A 146 8.31 -6.67 -0.76
C ALA A 146 7.53 -6.38 -2.05
N THR A 147 6.24 -6.02 -1.95
CA THR A 147 5.45 -5.58 -3.10
C THR A 147 6.12 -4.39 -3.81
N GLY A 148 6.50 -3.36 -3.06
CA GLY A 148 7.16 -2.18 -3.62
C GLY A 148 8.47 -2.51 -4.34
N ILE A 149 9.29 -3.36 -3.75
CA ILE A 149 10.54 -3.84 -4.36
C ILE A 149 10.24 -4.59 -5.67
N GLY A 150 9.31 -5.55 -5.66
CA GLY A 150 8.91 -6.29 -6.84
C GLY A 150 8.45 -5.38 -7.98
N LEU A 151 7.60 -4.39 -7.68
CA LEU A 151 7.09 -3.43 -8.66
C LEU A 151 8.20 -2.60 -9.33
N VAL A 152 9.22 -2.18 -8.57
CA VAL A 152 10.35 -1.40 -9.10
C VAL A 152 11.29 -2.30 -9.91
N LEU A 153 11.63 -3.50 -9.40
CA LEU A 153 12.49 -4.45 -10.12
C LEU A 153 11.90 -4.90 -11.45
N ARG A 154 10.56 -5.02 -11.52
CA ARG A 154 9.85 -5.36 -12.77
C ARG A 154 9.65 -4.17 -13.70
N GLY A 155 9.99 -2.96 -13.28
CA GLY A 155 9.73 -1.74 -14.06
C GLY A 155 8.25 -1.41 -14.20
N TYR A 156 7.42 -1.88 -13.28
CA TYR A 156 6.00 -1.56 -13.25
C TYR A 156 5.73 -0.19 -12.65
N HIS A 157 6.59 0.27 -11.75
CA HIS A 157 6.48 1.57 -11.11
C HIS A 157 7.86 2.16 -10.78
N TRP A 158 7.92 3.48 -10.69
CA TRP A 158 9.06 4.20 -10.14
C TRP A 158 9.06 4.13 -8.60
N PRO A 159 10.21 4.27 -7.91
CA PRO A 159 10.26 4.27 -6.43
C PRO A 159 9.31 5.28 -5.78
N LEU A 160 9.24 6.51 -6.30
CA LEU A 160 8.34 7.54 -5.74
C LEU A 160 6.85 7.22 -5.96
N ASP A 161 6.46 6.42 -6.98
CA ASP A 161 5.07 5.99 -7.15
C ASP A 161 4.65 5.07 -6.00
N VAL A 162 5.56 4.22 -5.56
CA VAL A 162 5.38 3.30 -4.44
C VAL A 162 5.31 4.08 -3.11
N LEU A 163 6.28 4.97 -2.87
CA LEU A 163 6.34 5.79 -1.65
C LEU A 163 5.12 6.69 -1.51
N GLY A 164 4.68 7.34 -2.59
CA GLY A 164 3.46 8.14 -2.61
C GLY A 164 2.23 7.33 -2.21
N SER A 165 2.12 6.09 -2.72
CA SER A 165 1.03 5.18 -2.34
C SER A 165 1.06 4.83 -0.85
N TRP A 166 2.23 4.59 -0.28
CA TRP A 166 2.36 4.28 1.14
C TRP A 166 1.97 5.46 2.04
N PHE A 167 2.36 6.68 1.67
CA PHE A 167 1.96 7.87 2.42
C PHE A 167 0.46 8.13 2.35
N LEU A 168 -0.13 8.07 1.15
CA LEU A 168 -1.56 8.25 0.96
C LEU A 168 -2.36 7.19 1.72
N CYS A 169 -2.05 5.93 1.51
CA CYS A 169 -2.79 4.81 2.11
C CYS A 169 -2.50 4.63 3.60
N GLY A 170 -1.31 5.02 4.07
CA GLY A 170 -1.03 5.14 5.49
C GLY A 170 -1.95 6.16 6.18
N ALA A 171 -2.24 7.30 5.52
CA ALA A 171 -3.21 8.27 6.03
C ALA A 171 -4.64 7.71 6.02
N VAL A 172 -5.03 6.96 4.99
CA VAL A 172 -6.34 6.28 4.89
C VAL A 172 -6.55 5.26 6.02
N LEU A 173 -5.49 4.65 6.55
CA LEU A 173 -5.57 3.69 7.67
C LEU A 173 -5.69 4.35 9.05
N LEU A 174 -5.45 5.65 9.20
CA LEU A 174 -5.51 6.33 10.51
C LEU A 174 -6.88 6.23 11.20
N PRO A 175 -8.03 6.41 10.52
CA PRO A 175 -9.34 6.25 11.14
C PRO A 175 -9.55 4.84 11.68
N LEU A 176 -9.15 3.80 10.95
CA LEU A 176 -9.22 2.41 11.41
C LEU A 176 -8.40 2.22 12.69
N ARG A 177 -7.17 2.74 12.73
CA ARG A 177 -6.32 2.69 13.92
C ARG A 177 -6.96 3.39 15.12
N ALA A 178 -7.58 4.54 14.93
CA ALA A 178 -8.26 5.28 15.98
C ALA A 178 -9.47 4.50 16.54
N VAL A 179 -10.32 3.96 15.66
CA VAL A 179 -11.49 3.15 16.05
C VAL A 179 -11.05 1.87 16.78
N ARG A 180 -10.00 1.20 16.32
CA ARG A 180 -9.46 0.03 17.01
C ARG A 180 -9.02 0.34 18.44
N ASN A 181 -8.33 1.47 18.65
CA ASN A 181 -7.81 1.85 19.97
C ASN A 181 -8.94 2.26 20.94
N SER A 182 -10.08 2.73 20.44
CA SER A 182 -11.26 3.07 21.25
C SER A 182 -12.14 1.85 21.61
N GLN A 183 -11.88 0.69 21.02
CA GLN A 183 -12.63 -0.55 21.24
C GLN A 183 -11.66 -1.69 21.59
N PRO A 184 -11.18 -1.78 22.86
CA PRO A 184 -10.32 -2.90 23.26
C PRO A 184 -11.08 -4.22 23.08
N PRO A 185 -10.41 -5.33 22.72
CA PRO A 185 -11.01 -6.64 22.64
C PRO A 185 -11.61 -7.03 23.99
N LYS A 186 -12.82 -7.59 23.95
CA LYS A 186 -13.45 -8.22 25.12
C LYS A 186 -12.79 -9.54 25.43
#